data_39b5cbda95352d591e4758c25b7c19a4
#
_entry.id   39b5cbda95352d591e4758c25b7c19a4
#
_cell.length_a   1.000
_cell.length_b   1.000
_cell.length_c   1.000
_cell.angle_alpha   90.00
_cell.angle_beta   90.00
_cell.angle_gamma   90.00
#
_symmetry.space_group_name_H-M   'P 1'
#
loop_
_entity.id
_entity.type
_entity.pdbx_description
1 polymer ?
#
loop_
_entity_poly.entity_id
_entity_poly.type
_entity_poly.pdbx_seq_one_letter_code
_entity_poly.pdbx_strand_id
1 'polypeptide(L)'
;MLELGAGLGLPSLAAAVRGADVLATDWAEDAVELLRRNAERNGIALRAEVVRWDEPAPLVGEAPWRLVLGADLLYERRNADQLLELLPRLGGDALLADPGRPFAKGFLERAAARWEIETATDGTIALHRLRLR
;
A
#
# COMPACT_ATOMS: atom_id res chain seq x y z
N MET A 1 5.61 -9.24 0.95
CA MET A 1 5.24 -7.82 0.99
C MET A 1 3.74 -7.65 0.87
N LEU A 2 3.21 -6.53 1.29
CA LEU A 2 1.78 -6.19 1.24
C LEU A 2 1.58 -4.96 0.35
N GLU A 3 0.55 -4.95 -0.52
CA GLU A 3 0.06 -3.73 -1.15
C GLU A 3 -1.35 -3.40 -0.64
N LEU A 4 -1.54 -2.16 -0.22
CA LEU A 4 -2.81 -1.59 0.22
C LEU A 4 -3.45 -0.80 -0.93
N GLY A 5 -4.76 -0.99 -1.15
CA GLY A 5 -5.49 -0.29 -2.21
C GLY A 5 -4.93 -0.57 -3.61
N ALA A 6 -4.67 -1.84 -3.90
CA ALA A 6 -3.93 -2.27 -5.08
C ALA A 6 -4.62 -1.94 -6.42
N GLY A 7 -5.94 -1.76 -6.44
CA GLY A 7 -6.68 -1.55 -7.67
C GLY A 7 -6.39 -2.66 -8.69
N LEU A 8 -5.87 -2.29 -9.86
CA LEU A 8 -5.47 -3.24 -10.91
C LEU A 8 -4.15 -3.96 -10.63
N GLY A 9 -3.43 -3.57 -9.57
CA GLY A 9 -2.28 -4.29 -9.01
C GLY A 9 -0.96 -4.14 -9.76
N LEU A 10 -0.75 -3.08 -10.50
CA LEU A 10 0.50 -2.92 -11.26
C LEU A 10 1.76 -2.97 -10.38
N PRO A 11 1.85 -2.29 -9.21
CA PRO A 11 3.00 -2.43 -8.33
C PRO A 11 3.19 -3.85 -7.80
N SER A 12 2.11 -4.52 -7.40
CA SER A 12 2.13 -5.92 -6.94
C SER A 12 2.62 -6.87 -8.02
N LEU A 13 2.12 -6.74 -9.24
CA LEU A 13 2.54 -7.55 -10.38
C LEU A 13 4.02 -7.33 -10.70
N ALA A 14 4.48 -6.08 -10.70
CA ALA A 14 5.87 -5.75 -10.94
C ALA A 14 6.81 -6.31 -9.86
N ALA A 15 6.39 -6.32 -8.61
CA ALA A 15 7.14 -6.91 -7.51
C ALA A 15 7.18 -8.45 -7.60
N ALA A 16 6.05 -9.08 -7.90
CA ALA A 16 5.95 -10.53 -8.04
C ALA A 16 6.82 -11.08 -9.19
N VAL A 17 6.86 -10.38 -10.33
CA VAL A 17 7.77 -10.71 -11.45
C VAL A 17 9.24 -10.71 -11.01
N ARG A 18 9.60 -9.88 -10.04
CA ARG A 18 10.94 -9.82 -9.46
C ARG A 18 11.18 -10.79 -8.31
N GLY A 19 10.25 -11.72 -8.08
CA GLY A 19 10.39 -12.77 -7.09
C GLY A 19 9.90 -12.40 -5.68
N ALA A 20 9.18 -11.30 -5.51
CA ALA A 20 8.59 -10.99 -4.22
C ALA A 20 7.37 -11.89 -3.94
N ASP A 21 7.25 -12.36 -2.69
CA ASP A 21 6.01 -12.95 -2.18
C ASP A 21 5.06 -11.80 -1.81
N VAL A 22 3.95 -11.68 -2.55
CA VAL A 22 3.05 -10.52 -2.51
C VAL A 22 1.65 -10.93 -2.09
N LEU A 23 1.11 -10.19 -1.11
CA LEU A 23 -0.33 -10.05 -0.89
C LEU A 23 -0.77 -8.68 -1.38
N ALA A 24 -1.63 -8.63 -2.40
CA ALA A 24 -2.27 -7.41 -2.88
C ALA A 24 -3.69 -7.33 -2.32
N THR A 25 -4.07 -6.18 -1.79
CA THR A 25 -5.39 -6.01 -1.18
C THR A 25 -6.10 -4.76 -1.68
N ASP A 26 -7.41 -4.87 -1.79
CA ASP A 26 -8.31 -3.76 -2.08
C ASP A 26 -9.64 -3.99 -1.36
N TRP A 27 -10.39 -2.92 -1.11
CA TRP A 27 -11.73 -3.04 -0.53
C TRP A 27 -12.78 -3.42 -1.58
N ALA A 28 -12.52 -3.15 -2.86
CA ALA A 28 -13.42 -3.41 -3.96
C ALA A 28 -13.21 -4.82 -4.52
N GLU A 29 -14.24 -5.64 -4.44
CA GLU A 29 -14.21 -7.02 -4.95
C GLU A 29 -13.89 -7.08 -6.44
N ASP A 30 -14.48 -6.18 -7.25
CA ASP A 30 -14.23 -6.09 -8.69
C ASP A 30 -12.76 -5.78 -9.01
N ALA A 31 -12.12 -4.92 -8.21
CA ALA A 31 -10.69 -4.60 -8.38
C ALA A 31 -9.83 -5.84 -8.10
N VAL A 32 -10.10 -6.55 -7.04
CA VAL A 32 -9.38 -7.79 -6.69
C VAL A 32 -9.56 -8.87 -7.76
N GLU A 33 -10.76 -9.01 -8.30
CA GLU A 33 -11.04 -9.96 -9.38
C GLU A 33 -10.26 -9.60 -10.66
N LEU A 34 -10.23 -8.32 -11.05
CA LEU A 34 -9.44 -7.85 -12.19
C LEU A 34 -7.94 -8.05 -11.98
N LEU A 35 -7.45 -7.81 -10.76
CA LEU A 35 -6.07 -8.05 -10.40
C LEU A 35 -5.70 -9.54 -10.54
N ARG A 36 -6.54 -10.43 -10.04
CA ARG A 36 -6.36 -11.88 -10.20
C ARG A 36 -6.29 -12.30 -11.67
N ARG A 37 -7.19 -11.76 -12.50
CA ARG A 37 -7.19 -12.01 -13.95
C ARG A 37 -5.92 -11.47 -14.63
N ASN A 38 -5.45 -10.28 -14.21
CA ASN A 38 -4.22 -9.71 -14.74
C ASN A 38 -3.02 -10.59 -14.38
N ALA A 39 -2.93 -11.08 -13.15
CA ALA A 39 -1.88 -12.00 -12.71
C ALA A 39 -1.91 -13.31 -13.53
N GLU A 40 -3.07 -13.95 -13.65
CA GLU A 40 -3.25 -15.18 -14.41
C GLU A 40 -2.85 -15.03 -15.88
N ARG A 41 -3.32 -13.96 -16.56
CA ARG A 41 -2.99 -13.68 -17.97
C ARG A 41 -1.49 -13.50 -18.22
N ASN A 42 -0.75 -13.04 -17.21
CA ASN A 42 0.70 -12.81 -17.29
C ASN A 42 1.52 -13.95 -16.66
N GLY A 43 0.87 -15.04 -16.20
CA GLY A 43 1.58 -16.14 -15.55
C GLY A 43 2.27 -15.75 -14.25
N ILE A 44 1.74 -14.74 -13.53
CA ILE A 44 2.32 -14.20 -12.32
C ILE A 44 1.60 -14.79 -11.11
N ALA A 45 2.35 -15.42 -10.19
CA ALA A 45 1.82 -15.90 -8.93
C ALA A 45 1.86 -14.78 -7.87
N LEU A 46 0.70 -14.44 -7.31
CA LEU A 46 0.55 -13.60 -6.13
C LEU A 46 -0.78 -13.91 -5.42
N ARG A 47 -0.87 -13.50 -4.15
CA ARG A 47 -2.14 -13.53 -3.42
C ARG A 47 -2.86 -12.20 -3.61
N ALA A 48 -4.18 -12.24 -3.82
CA ALA A 48 -5.02 -11.05 -3.91
C ALA A 48 -6.30 -11.27 -3.10
N GLU A 49 -6.59 -10.37 -2.16
CA GLU A 49 -7.69 -10.51 -1.21
C GLU A 49 -8.47 -9.20 -1.04
N VAL A 50 -9.77 -9.35 -0.82
CA VAL A 50 -10.63 -8.23 -0.43
C VAL A 50 -10.43 -7.97 1.04
N VAL A 51 -9.87 -6.81 1.40
CA VAL A 51 -9.69 -6.40 2.78
C VAL A 51 -10.01 -4.91 2.94
N ARG A 52 -10.83 -4.61 3.93
CA ARG A 52 -11.14 -3.24 4.33
C ARG A 52 -10.19 -2.79 5.44
N TRP A 53 -9.79 -1.52 5.43
CA TRP A 53 -8.86 -1.00 6.44
C TRP A 53 -9.51 -0.77 7.81
N ASP A 54 -10.83 -0.66 7.87
CA ASP A 54 -11.60 -0.63 9.12
C ASP A 54 -11.81 -2.02 9.73
N GLU A 55 -11.51 -3.09 8.99
CA GLU A 55 -11.52 -4.49 9.44
C GLU A 55 -10.17 -5.18 9.13
N PRO A 56 -9.04 -4.68 9.68
CA PRO A 56 -7.71 -5.06 9.24
C PRO A 56 -7.18 -6.37 9.83
N ALA A 57 -8.00 -7.13 10.54
CA ALA A 57 -7.57 -8.35 11.23
C ALA A 57 -6.78 -9.33 10.35
N PRO A 58 -7.14 -9.59 9.07
CA PRO A 58 -6.35 -10.46 8.20
C PRO A 58 -4.94 -9.95 7.97
N LEU A 59 -4.76 -8.62 7.81
CA LEU A 59 -3.45 -8.01 7.55
C LEU A 59 -2.58 -7.98 8.79
N VAL A 60 -3.18 -7.66 9.94
CA VAL A 60 -2.50 -7.61 11.23
C VAL A 60 -2.10 -9.00 11.71
N GLY A 61 -2.90 -10.02 11.39
CA GLY A 61 -2.62 -11.41 11.74
C GLY A 61 -1.38 -11.99 11.04
N GLU A 62 -1.01 -11.45 9.88
CA GLU A 62 0.21 -11.83 9.14
C GLU A 62 1.40 -10.86 9.37
N ALA A 63 1.20 -9.81 10.19
CA ALA A 63 2.28 -8.87 10.50
C ALA A 63 3.41 -9.55 11.35
N PRO A 64 4.66 -9.07 11.29
CA PRO A 64 5.10 -7.86 10.58
C PRO A 64 5.36 -8.09 9.09
N TRP A 65 4.90 -7.18 8.27
CA TRP A 65 5.21 -7.14 6.85
C TRP A 65 6.55 -6.46 6.61
N ARG A 66 7.42 -7.07 5.82
CA ARG A 66 8.74 -6.49 5.52
C ARG A 66 8.64 -5.16 4.77
N LEU A 67 7.66 -5.03 3.89
CA LEU A 67 7.39 -3.83 3.10
C LEU A 67 5.90 -3.71 2.83
N VAL A 68 5.35 -2.53 3.09
CA VAL A 68 3.97 -2.15 2.74
C VAL A 68 4.03 -1.15 1.59
N LEU A 69 3.33 -1.44 0.49
CA LEU A 69 3.18 -0.53 -0.65
C LEU A 69 1.81 0.12 -0.64
N GLY A 70 1.75 1.34 -1.15
CA GLY A 70 0.51 2.02 -1.47
C GLY A 70 0.73 3.05 -2.56
N ALA A 71 -0.18 3.09 -3.54
CA ALA A 71 -0.14 4.06 -4.61
C ALA A 71 -1.46 4.80 -4.70
N ASP A 72 -1.38 6.14 -4.69
CA ASP A 72 -2.54 7.02 -4.83
C ASP A 72 -3.64 6.81 -3.77
N LEU A 73 -3.24 6.68 -2.50
CA LEU A 73 -4.17 6.39 -1.39
C LEU A 73 -4.69 7.63 -0.65
N LEU A 74 -4.03 8.79 -0.81
CA LEU A 74 -4.25 9.98 0.02
C LEU A 74 -5.26 10.97 -0.58
N TYR A 75 -6.24 10.47 -1.34
CA TYR A 75 -7.25 11.29 -2.01
C TYR A 75 -8.47 11.63 -1.13
N GLU A 76 -8.64 10.96 0.01
CA GLU A 76 -9.68 11.22 1.01
C GLU A 76 -9.07 11.38 2.40
N ARG A 77 -9.66 12.24 3.24
CA ARG A 77 -9.24 12.42 4.63
C ARG A 77 -9.32 11.10 5.41
N ARG A 78 -10.41 10.36 5.24
CA ARG A 78 -10.62 9.06 5.89
C ARG A 78 -9.48 8.09 5.62
N ASN A 79 -8.98 8.05 4.38
CA ASN A 79 -7.88 7.18 4.00
C ASN A 79 -6.59 7.57 4.75
N ALA A 80 -6.29 8.87 4.82
CA ALA A 80 -5.12 9.35 5.55
C ALA A 80 -5.21 9.00 7.05
N ASP A 81 -6.37 9.17 7.67
CA ASP A 81 -6.59 8.84 9.08
C ASP A 81 -6.45 7.33 9.32
N GLN A 82 -7.09 6.50 8.51
CA GLN A 82 -7.00 5.03 8.62
C GLN A 82 -5.57 4.52 8.40
N LEU A 83 -4.81 5.07 7.44
CA LEU A 83 -3.42 4.68 7.20
C LEU A 83 -2.52 5.02 8.37
N LEU A 84 -2.71 6.18 9.04
CA LEU A 84 -1.94 6.55 10.23
C LEU A 84 -2.15 5.58 11.39
N GLU A 85 -3.34 4.97 11.50
CA GLU A 85 -3.65 3.97 12.51
C GLU A 85 -3.18 2.57 12.10
N LEU A 86 -3.29 2.23 10.82
CA LEU A 86 -3.02 0.89 10.31
C LEU A 86 -1.54 0.61 10.12
N LEU A 87 -0.78 1.49 9.47
CA LEU A 87 0.61 1.26 9.12
C LEU A 87 1.50 0.83 10.31
N PRO A 88 1.40 1.46 11.51
CA PRO A 88 2.20 1.02 12.66
C PRO A 88 1.89 -0.40 13.15
N ARG A 89 0.71 -0.92 12.84
CA ARG A 89 0.27 -2.27 13.20
C ARG A 89 0.76 -3.33 12.22
N LEU A 90 1.11 -2.91 11.01
CA LEU A 90 1.60 -3.80 9.96
C LEU A 90 3.12 -4.04 10.07
N GLY A 91 3.84 -3.13 10.72
CA GLY A 91 5.30 -3.19 10.83
C GLY A 91 6.00 -2.91 9.50
N GLY A 92 7.34 -3.03 9.54
CA GLY A 92 8.18 -2.87 8.36
C GLY A 92 8.29 -1.45 7.83
N ASP A 93 8.88 -1.33 6.64
CA ASP A 93 8.94 -0.08 5.89
C ASP A 93 7.65 0.10 5.08
N ALA A 94 7.22 1.34 4.88
CA ALA A 94 6.16 1.66 3.92
C ALA A 94 6.72 2.50 2.76
N LEU A 95 6.25 2.25 1.55
CA LEU A 95 6.57 3.02 0.36
C LEU A 95 5.26 3.49 -0.27
N LEU A 96 5.03 4.80 -0.24
CA LEU A 96 3.81 5.42 -0.73
C LEU A 96 4.12 6.29 -1.96
N ALA A 97 3.42 6.02 -3.06
CA ALA A 97 3.47 6.87 -4.25
C ALA A 97 2.25 7.79 -4.27
N ASP A 98 2.49 9.10 -4.39
CA ASP A 98 1.44 10.11 -4.35
C ASP A 98 1.58 11.12 -5.48
N PRO A 99 0.52 11.37 -6.28
CA PRO A 99 0.52 12.36 -7.37
C PRO A 99 0.25 13.80 -6.88
N GLY A 100 0.40 14.11 -5.60
CA GLY A 100 0.11 15.42 -5.03
C GLY A 100 -1.34 15.54 -4.53
N ARG A 101 -1.85 14.53 -3.86
CA ARG A 101 -3.21 14.54 -3.31
C ARG A 101 -3.36 15.54 -2.16
N PRO A 102 -4.57 16.11 -1.98
CA PRO A 102 -4.80 17.18 -0.99
C PRO A 102 -4.45 16.77 0.45
N PHE A 103 -4.59 15.49 0.80
CA PHE A 103 -4.37 14.99 2.16
C PHE A 103 -2.96 14.45 2.41
N ALA A 104 -2.09 14.40 1.39
CA ALA A 104 -0.73 13.89 1.50
C ALA A 104 0.11 14.70 2.50
N LYS A 105 0.11 16.02 2.41
CA LYS A 105 0.88 16.88 3.30
C LYS A 105 0.51 16.65 4.77
N GLY A 106 -0.76 16.71 5.10
CA GLY A 106 -1.24 16.52 6.47
C GLY A 106 -0.98 15.10 7.01
N PHE A 107 -1.05 14.09 6.13
CA PHE A 107 -0.65 12.72 6.47
C PHE A 107 0.82 12.64 6.84
N LEU A 108 1.72 13.16 6.00
CA LEU A 108 3.17 13.11 6.22
C LEU A 108 3.60 13.87 7.48
N GLU A 109 3.03 15.05 7.74
CA GLU A 109 3.27 15.82 8.96
C GLU A 109 2.93 15.02 10.22
N ARG A 110 1.80 14.32 10.22
CA ARG A 110 1.38 13.47 11.34
C ARG A 110 2.19 12.17 11.43
N ALA A 111 2.53 11.57 10.31
CA ALA A 111 3.33 10.35 10.24
C ALA A 111 4.76 10.58 10.79
N ALA A 112 5.33 11.77 10.61
CA ALA A 112 6.68 12.10 11.07
C ALA A 112 6.87 11.96 12.59
N ALA A 113 5.80 11.90 13.38
CA ALA A 113 5.88 11.62 14.81
C ALA A 113 6.36 10.19 15.14
N ARG A 114 6.16 9.24 14.22
CA ARG A 114 6.50 7.83 14.40
C ARG A 114 7.45 7.28 13.35
N TRP A 115 7.56 7.98 12.21
CA TRP A 115 8.30 7.50 11.05
C TRP A 115 9.41 8.48 10.67
N GLU A 116 10.55 7.94 10.28
CA GLU A 116 11.52 8.66 9.47
C GLU A 116 11.03 8.63 8.03
N ILE A 117 10.93 9.81 7.39
CA ILE A 117 10.35 9.94 6.07
C ILE A 117 11.37 10.50 5.10
N GLU A 118 11.66 9.76 4.05
CA GLU A 118 12.44 10.20 2.89
C GLU A 118 11.50 10.38 1.70
N THR A 119 11.63 11.49 0.98
CA THR A 119 10.83 11.75 -0.22
C THR A 119 11.72 11.94 -1.42
N ALA A 120 11.45 11.20 -2.48
CA ALA A 120 12.00 11.38 -3.81
C ALA A 120 10.88 11.75 -4.78
N THR A 121 11.21 12.43 -5.88
CA THR A 121 10.23 12.84 -6.89
C THR A 121 10.64 12.30 -8.24
N ASP A 122 9.68 11.74 -8.96
CA ASP A 122 9.82 11.35 -10.36
C ASP A 122 8.65 11.96 -11.16
N GLY A 123 8.97 12.96 -11.97
CA GLY A 123 7.95 13.77 -12.65
C GLY A 123 7.02 14.45 -11.66
N THR A 124 5.73 14.12 -11.72
CA THR A 124 4.69 14.65 -10.83
C THR A 124 4.39 13.73 -9.64
N ILE A 125 5.05 12.58 -9.57
CA ILE A 125 4.82 11.59 -8.51
C ILE A 125 5.88 11.77 -7.42
N ALA A 126 5.43 11.91 -6.18
CA ALA A 126 6.29 11.82 -5.01
C ALA A 126 6.31 10.39 -4.47
N LEU A 127 7.49 9.88 -4.16
CA LEU A 127 7.71 8.59 -3.52
C LEU A 127 8.15 8.85 -2.08
N HIS A 128 7.30 8.46 -1.14
CA HIS A 128 7.56 8.61 0.30
C HIS A 128 7.94 7.27 0.89
N ARG A 129 9.17 7.15 1.35
CA ARG A 129 9.62 5.99 2.13
C ARG A 129 9.51 6.32 3.61
N LEU A 130 8.73 5.53 4.32
CA LEU A 130 8.51 5.63 5.76
C LEU A 130 9.22 4.46 6.44
N ARG A 131 10.14 4.77 7.37
CA ARG A 131 10.79 3.77 8.24
C ARG A 131 10.32 3.98 9.66
N LEU A 132 9.80 2.94 10.28
CA LEU A 132 9.35 3.01 11.67
C LEU A 132 10.56 3.28 12.59
N ARG A 133 10.42 4.26 13.48
CA ARG A 133 11.47 4.64 14.45
C ARG A 133 11.55 3.66 15.61
#